data_39a688cdb962da6c10a3d9309096b798
#
_entry.id   39a688cdb962da6c10a3d9309096b798
#
_cell.length_a   1.000
_cell.length_b   1.000
_cell.length_c   1.000
_cell.angle_alpha   90.00
_cell.angle_beta   90.00
_cell.angle_gamma   90.00
#
_symmetry.space_group_name_H-M   'P 1'
#
loop_
_entity.id
_entity.type
_entity.pdbx_description
1 polymer ?
#
loop_
_entity_poly.entity_id
_entity_poly.type
_entity_poly.pdbx_seq_one_letter_code
_entity_poly.pdbx_strand_id
1 'polypeptide(L)'
;MRYIDYQEKSVRGTFGFPIQLYYVDYTHPQYEMPLHWHLECELILVLKGHFDLSVNGNAHTLHAGESIFVPGGFIHGGSPHDCIYECVVFQMEDFLSQSVQCREAYANALEAGLIREMCYTRENKEGEIIDNIFECMEKESYGYTFTTTGLLWQLAG
;
A
#
# COMPACT_ATOMS: atom_id res chain seq x y z
N MET A 1 -24.83 -7.84 -0.83
CA MET A 1 -23.87 -7.28 -1.81
C MET A 1 -22.69 -8.23 -1.96
N ARG A 2 -22.30 -8.52 -3.20
CA ARG A 2 -21.24 -9.51 -3.46
C ARG A 2 -19.86 -8.84 -3.39
N TYR A 3 -18.83 -9.63 -3.08
CA TYR A 3 -17.43 -9.18 -3.04
C TYR A 3 -17.01 -8.44 -4.32
N ILE A 4 -17.40 -8.94 -5.50
CA ILE A 4 -17.09 -8.33 -6.80
C ILE A 4 -17.63 -6.90 -6.93
N ASP A 5 -18.71 -6.57 -6.23
CA ASP A 5 -19.33 -5.24 -6.29
C ASP A 5 -18.45 -4.14 -5.71
N TYR A 6 -17.43 -4.52 -4.91
CA TYR A 6 -16.49 -3.59 -4.28
C TYR A 6 -15.17 -3.48 -5.03
N GLN A 7 -15.03 -4.17 -6.16
CA GLN A 7 -13.78 -4.14 -6.93
C GLN A 7 -13.53 -2.77 -7.57
N GLU A 8 -12.39 -2.18 -7.25
CA GLU A 8 -11.87 -1.00 -7.95
C GLU A 8 -10.92 -1.45 -9.05
N LYS A 9 -11.13 -0.94 -10.26
CA LYS A 9 -10.25 -1.17 -11.41
C LYS A 9 -9.72 0.16 -11.88
N SER A 10 -8.43 0.41 -11.68
CA SER A 10 -7.75 1.63 -12.11
C SER A 10 -6.38 1.30 -12.69
N VAL A 11 -5.93 2.14 -13.62
CA VAL A 11 -4.57 2.05 -14.12
C VAL A 11 -3.64 2.72 -13.11
N ARG A 12 -2.57 2.02 -12.71
CA ARG A 12 -1.58 2.54 -11.75
C ARG A 12 -0.28 2.84 -12.46
N GLY A 13 0.23 4.06 -12.28
CA GLY A 13 1.48 4.48 -12.87
C GLY A 13 1.51 4.39 -14.39
N THR A 14 2.61 3.90 -14.94
CA THR A 14 2.82 3.68 -16.37
C THR A 14 3.11 2.20 -16.63
N PHE A 15 3.05 1.80 -17.90
CA PHE A 15 3.41 0.43 -18.28
C PHE A 15 4.82 0.04 -17.83
N GLY A 16 5.79 0.96 -17.96
CA GLY A 16 7.18 0.71 -17.56
C GLY A 16 7.44 0.84 -16.07
N PHE A 17 6.53 1.48 -15.32
CA PHE A 17 6.65 1.69 -13.89
C PHE A 17 5.26 1.70 -13.27
N PRO A 18 4.64 0.51 -13.02
CA PRO A 18 3.25 0.39 -12.59
C PRO A 18 3.10 0.60 -11.08
N ILE A 19 3.62 1.71 -10.58
CA ILE A 19 3.55 2.12 -9.17
C ILE A 19 2.99 3.53 -9.14
N GLN A 20 1.95 3.75 -8.34
CA GLN A 20 1.26 5.03 -8.26
C GLN A 20 1.25 5.56 -6.84
N LEU A 21 1.62 6.84 -6.70
CA LEU A 21 1.45 7.62 -5.47
C LEU A 21 0.16 8.41 -5.52
N TYR A 22 -0.59 8.41 -4.43
CA TYR A 22 -1.76 9.27 -4.22
C TYR A 22 -1.54 10.09 -2.97
N TYR A 23 -1.73 11.40 -3.08
CA TYR A 23 -1.77 12.33 -1.94
C TYR A 23 -3.22 12.69 -1.67
N VAL A 24 -3.68 12.49 -0.44
CA VAL A 24 -5.10 12.63 -0.10
C VAL A 24 -5.26 13.57 1.10
N ASP A 25 -5.87 14.71 0.86
CA ASP A 25 -6.33 15.64 1.89
C ASP A 25 -7.85 15.79 1.80
N TYR A 26 -8.42 16.67 2.63
CA TYR A 26 -9.89 16.84 2.70
C TYR A 26 -10.52 17.33 1.38
N THR A 27 -9.73 17.82 0.44
CA THR A 27 -10.22 18.26 -0.87
C THR A 27 -10.32 17.13 -1.89
N HIS A 28 -9.72 15.98 -1.57
CA HIS A 28 -9.71 14.83 -2.49
C HIS A 28 -11.10 14.18 -2.53
N PRO A 29 -11.60 13.80 -3.73
CA PRO A 29 -12.92 13.15 -3.86
C PRO A 29 -13.06 11.85 -3.06
N GLN A 30 -11.95 11.16 -2.80
CA GLN A 30 -11.93 9.90 -2.04
C GLN A 30 -11.31 10.08 -0.65
N TYR A 31 -11.41 11.28 -0.08
CA TYR A 31 -10.94 11.55 1.28
C TYR A 31 -11.54 10.55 2.28
N GLU A 32 -12.86 10.43 2.32
CA GLU A 32 -13.52 9.28 2.92
C GLU A 32 -13.27 8.09 1.99
N MET A 33 -12.60 7.06 2.49
CA MET A 33 -12.25 5.91 1.68
C MET A 33 -13.38 4.89 1.73
N PRO A 34 -14.15 4.72 0.62
CA PRO A 34 -15.20 3.71 0.61
C PRO A 34 -14.59 2.29 0.66
N LEU A 35 -15.37 1.34 1.17
CA LEU A 35 -14.96 -0.07 1.12
C LEU A 35 -14.76 -0.49 -0.33
N HIS A 36 -13.58 -0.99 -0.64
CA HIS A 36 -13.19 -1.44 -1.98
C HIS A 36 -12.07 -2.45 -1.90
N TRP A 37 -11.79 -3.12 -3.01
CA TRP A 37 -10.62 -3.95 -3.16
C TRP A 37 -10.08 -3.85 -4.57
N HIS A 38 -8.81 -4.14 -4.73
CA HIS A 38 -8.12 -4.20 -6.01
C HIS A 38 -7.04 -5.28 -5.97
N LEU A 39 -6.54 -5.68 -7.13
CA LEU A 39 -5.53 -6.74 -7.21
C LEU A 39 -4.16 -6.29 -6.68
N GLU A 40 -3.87 -5.00 -6.77
CA GLU A 40 -2.63 -4.41 -6.31
C GLU A 40 -2.53 -4.42 -4.78
N CYS A 41 -1.30 -4.47 -4.29
CA CYS A 41 -0.99 -4.17 -2.89
C CYS A 41 -0.98 -2.66 -2.67
N GLU A 42 -1.17 -2.24 -1.43
CA GLU A 42 -1.19 -0.83 -1.08
C GLU A 42 -0.44 -0.57 0.21
N LEU A 43 0.34 0.51 0.22
CA LEU A 43 0.91 1.09 1.42
C LEU A 43 0.17 2.39 1.71
N ILE A 44 -0.27 2.58 2.95
CA ILE A 44 -0.92 3.82 3.40
C ILE A 44 -0.05 4.41 4.50
N LEU A 45 0.32 5.68 4.37
CA LEU A 45 1.09 6.43 5.34
C LEU A 45 0.29 7.66 5.78
N VAL A 46 0.07 7.80 7.09
CA VAL A 46 -0.60 8.98 7.65
C VAL A 46 0.43 10.06 7.93
N LEU A 47 0.23 11.24 7.36
CA LEU A 47 1.11 12.40 7.52
C LEU A 47 0.64 13.32 8.63
N LYS A 48 -0.69 13.43 8.82
CA LYS A 48 -1.31 14.31 9.80
C LYS A 48 -2.61 13.71 10.30
N GLY A 49 -2.95 13.93 11.57
CA GLY A 49 -4.19 13.46 12.16
C GLY A 49 -4.20 11.96 12.39
N HIS A 50 -5.38 11.36 12.23
CA HIS A 50 -5.49 9.91 12.33
C HIS A 50 -6.51 9.36 11.31
N PHE A 51 -6.38 8.08 11.01
CA PHE A 51 -7.19 7.38 10.03
C PHE A 51 -7.72 6.09 10.65
N ASP A 52 -9.05 6.00 10.75
CA ASP A 52 -9.72 4.77 11.20
C ASP A 52 -9.99 3.90 9.98
N LEU A 53 -9.27 2.79 9.89
CA LEU A 53 -9.24 1.92 8.71
C LEU A 53 -9.78 0.53 9.06
N SER A 54 -10.59 -0.02 8.17
CA SER A 54 -11.02 -1.42 8.23
C SER A 54 -10.36 -2.19 7.09
N VAL A 55 -9.73 -3.32 7.41
CA VAL A 55 -9.12 -4.22 6.42
C VAL A 55 -9.64 -5.62 6.67
N ASN A 56 -10.38 -6.17 5.71
CA ASN A 56 -11.04 -7.48 5.83
C ASN A 56 -11.82 -7.63 7.15
N GLY A 57 -12.48 -6.55 7.58
CA GLY A 57 -13.28 -6.53 8.81
C GLY A 57 -12.48 -6.26 10.09
N ASN A 58 -11.16 -6.14 10.03
CA ASN A 58 -10.32 -5.80 11.17
C ASN A 58 -10.11 -4.29 11.26
N ALA A 59 -10.36 -3.72 12.43
CA ALA A 59 -10.23 -2.29 12.66
C ALA A 59 -8.81 -1.91 13.05
N HIS A 60 -8.30 -0.85 12.45
CA HIS A 60 -7.00 -0.26 12.74
C HIS A 60 -7.13 1.26 12.84
N THR A 61 -6.40 1.87 13.75
CA THR A 61 -6.27 3.32 13.81
C THR A 61 -4.82 3.69 13.57
N LEU A 62 -4.57 4.47 12.53
CA LEU A 62 -3.23 4.96 12.20
C LEU A 62 -3.10 6.42 12.59
N HIS A 63 -2.06 6.76 13.32
CA HIS A 63 -1.70 8.13 13.67
C HIS A 63 -0.59 8.64 12.75
N ALA A 64 -0.32 9.95 12.81
CA ALA A 64 0.74 10.56 12.01
C ALA A 64 2.08 9.82 12.19
N GLY A 65 2.73 9.48 11.08
CA GLY A 65 3.97 8.71 11.06
C GLY A 65 3.79 7.20 11.02
N GLU A 66 2.58 6.71 11.21
CA GLU A 66 2.28 5.28 11.14
C GLU A 66 1.81 4.89 9.74
N SER A 67 2.08 3.65 9.37
CA SER A 67 1.72 3.10 8.06
C SER A 67 1.14 1.71 8.17
N ILE A 68 0.50 1.26 7.09
CA ILE A 68 -0.06 -0.09 6.98
C ILE A 68 0.23 -0.65 5.59
N PHE A 69 0.54 -1.93 5.54
CA PHE A 69 0.55 -2.71 4.30
C PHE A 69 -0.78 -3.44 4.15
N VAL A 70 -1.43 -3.25 3.00
CA VAL A 70 -2.69 -3.92 2.64
C VAL A 70 -2.42 -4.85 1.46
N PRO A 71 -2.54 -6.18 1.67
CA PRO A 71 -2.35 -7.14 0.58
C PRO A 71 -3.38 -6.98 -0.53
N GLY A 72 -3.00 -7.36 -1.76
CA GLY A 72 -3.92 -7.40 -2.89
C GLY A 72 -5.13 -8.28 -2.61
N GLY A 73 -6.30 -7.85 -3.04
CA GLY A 73 -7.56 -8.55 -2.85
C GLY A 73 -8.24 -8.33 -1.51
N PHE A 74 -7.60 -7.65 -0.55
CA PHE A 74 -8.20 -7.36 0.75
C PHE A 74 -9.16 -6.18 0.64
N ILE A 75 -10.40 -6.38 1.10
CA ILE A 75 -11.41 -5.32 1.18
C ILE A 75 -11.00 -4.34 2.27
N HIS A 76 -10.93 -3.05 1.94
CA HIS A 76 -10.54 -2.03 2.91
C HIS A 76 -11.21 -0.69 2.62
N GLY A 77 -11.29 0.11 3.65
CA GLY A 77 -11.86 1.46 3.62
C GLY A 77 -11.81 2.07 5.00
N GLY A 78 -12.13 3.33 5.10
CA GLY A 78 -12.07 4.00 6.39
C GLY A 78 -12.39 5.48 6.35
N SER A 79 -12.30 6.09 7.53
CA SER A 79 -12.65 7.48 7.78
C SER A 79 -11.44 8.24 8.32
N PRO A 80 -10.96 9.25 7.59
CA PRO A 80 -9.92 10.15 8.08
C PRO A 80 -10.49 11.19 9.04
N HIS A 81 -9.68 11.60 10.04
CA HIS A 81 -10.06 12.60 11.04
C HIS A 81 -8.97 13.66 11.11
N ASP A 82 -9.25 14.85 10.56
CA ASP A 82 -8.29 15.94 10.40
C ASP A 82 -6.96 15.40 9.84
N CYS A 83 -7.07 14.59 8.80
CA CYS A 83 -6.03 13.70 8.32
C CYS A 83 -5.51 14.14 6.96
N ILE A 84 -4.22 13.93 6.76
CA ILE A 84 -3.58 13.92 5.44
C ILE A 84 -2.88 12.57 5.35
N TYR A 85 -3.11 11.85 4.28
CA TYR A 85 -2.46 10.55 4.09
C TYR A 85 -2.04 10.36 2.64
N GLU A 86 -1.12 9.46 2.44
CA GLU A 86 -0.63 9.08 1.12
C GLU A 86 -0.77 7.58 0.92
N CYS A 87 -0.96 7.18 -0.33
CA CYS A 87 -1.04 5.77 -0.70
C CYS A 87 -0.04 5.50 -1.82
N VAL A 88 0.66 4.36 -1.74
CA VAL A 88 1.44 3.82 -2.85
C VAL A 88 0.81 2.47 -3.23
N VAL A 89 0.37 2.37 -4.48
CA VAL A 89 -0.32 1.19 -5.00
C VAL A 89 0.56 0.54 -6.05
N PHE A 90 0.78 -0.77 -5.93
CA PHE A 90 1.70 -1.50 -6.81
C PHE A 90 1.28 -2.97 -6.94
N GLN A 91 1.64 -3.58 -8.08
CA GLN A 91 1.38 -4.99 -8.32
C GLN A 91 2.57 -5.83 -7.88
N MET A 92 2.41 -6.56 -6.79
CA MET A 92 3.48 -7.41 -6.23
C MET A 92 4.00 -8.42 -7.26
N GLU A 93 3.10 -9.03 -8.02
CA GLU A 93 3.47 -10.04 -9.01
C GLU A 93 4.35 -9.51 -10.13
N ASP A 94 4.22 -8.23 -10.49
CA ASP A 94 4.96 -7.64 -11.60
C ASP A 94 6.47 -7.65 -11.35
N PHE A 95 6.92 -7.31 -10.16
CA PHE A 95 8.35 -7.36 -9.89
C PHE A 95 8.81 -8.71 -9.33
N LEU A 96 7.95 -9.49 -8.68
CA LEU A 96 8.28 -10.85 -8.27
C LEU A 96 8.46 -11.78 -9.47
N SER A 97 7.87 -11.46 -10.62
CA SER A 97 8.01 -12.25 -11.84
C SER A 97 9.46 -12.35 -12.35
N GLN A 98 10.33 -11.46 -11.90
CA GLN A 98 11.76 -11.49 -12.26
C GLN A 98 12.54 -12.56 -11.51
N SER A 99 11.97 -13.17 -10.48
CA SER A 99 12.58 -14.24 -9.71
C SER A 99 11.55 -15.33 -9.45
N VAL A 100 11.72 -16.47 -10.10
CA VAL A 100 10.83 -17.63 -9.92
C VAL A 100 10.78 -18.04 -8.46
N GLN A 101 11.92 -18.05 -7.79
CA GLN A 101 12.03 -18.45 -6.39
C GLN A 101 11.25 -17.52 -5.46
N CYS A 102 11.35 -16.20 -5.68
CA CYS A 102 10.60 -15.21 -4.88
C CYS A 102 9.10 -15.30 -5.16
N ARG A 103 8.71 -15.49 -6.42
CA ARG A 103 7.30 -15.65 -6.80
C ARG A 103 6.68 -16.88 -6.14
N GLU A 104 7.38 -17.99 -6.15
CA GLU A 104 6.92 -19.24 -5.52
C GLU A 104 6.82 -19.07 -4.00
N ALA A 105 7.81 -18.44 -3.36
CA ALA A 105 7.79 -18.19 -1.93
C ALA A 105 6.58 -17.31 -1.54
N TYR A 106 6.30 -16.28 -2.32
CA TYR A 106 5.14 -15.41 -2.08
C TYR A 106 3.83 -16.17 -2.27
N ALA A 107 3.69 -16.95 -3.34
CA ALA A 107 2.50 -17.74 -3.60
C ALA A 107 2.23 -18.75 -2.48
N ASN A 108 3.28 -19.42 -1.99
CA ASN A 108 3.16 -20.35 -0.89
C ASN A 108 2.73 -19.65 0.41
N ALA A 109 3.25 -18.46 0.67
CA ALA A 109 2.86 -17.68 1.83
C ALA A 109 1.39 -17.24 1.76
N LEU A 110 0.91 -16.86 0.57
CA LEU A 110 -0.50 -16.54 0.35
C LEU A 110 -1.40 -17.75 0.64
N GLU A 111 -1.08 -18.91 0.08
CA GLU A 111 -1.84 -20.15 0.31
C GLU A 111 -1.85 -20.55 1.77
N ALA A 112 -0.76 -20.34 2.48
CA ALA A 112 -0.64 -20.65 3.90
C ALA A 112 -1.34 -19.62 4.81
N GLY A 113 -1.89 -18.52 4.25
CA GLY A 113 -2.53 -17.47 5.03
C GLY A 113 -1.57 -16.63 5.85
N LEU A 114 -0.30 -16.58 5.46
CA LEU A 114 0.74 -15.83 6.18
C LEU A 114 0.81 -14.36 5.77
N ILE A 115 0.25 -14.01 4.61
CA ILE A 115 0.23 -12.63 4.12
C ILE A 115 -1.02 -11.95 4.67
N ARG A 116 -0.82 -10.91 5.49
CA ARG A 116 -1.88 -10.13 6.13
C ARG A 116 -1.55 -8.66 6.10
N GLU A 117 -2.56 -7.83 6.44
CA GLU A 117 -2.29 -6.43 6.74
C GLU A 117 -1.37 -6.32 7.95
N MET A 118 -0.43 -5.39 7.90
CA MET A 118 0.51 -5.13 8.99
C MET A 118 0.72 -3.64 9.16
N CYS A 119 0.64 -3.19 10.43
CA CYS A 119 0.89 -1.80 10.80
C CYS A 119 2.34 -1.63 11.23
N TYR A 120 2.91 -0.49 10.87
CA TYR A 120 4.31 -0.18 11.18
C TYR A 120 4.43 1.25 11.72
N THR A 121 5.45 1.46 12.52
CA THR A 121 5.89 2.78 12.96
C THR A 121 7.27 3.07 12.39
N ARG A 122 7.73 4.32 12.49
CA ARG A 122 9.09 4.71 12.06
C ARG A 122 10.20 4.03 12.84
N GLU A 123 9.88 3.47 14.00
CA GLU A 123 10.83 2.73 14.83
C GLU A 123 11.09 1.32 14.30
N ASN A 124 10.18 0.78 13.49
CA ASN A 124 10.37 -0.50 12.83
C ASN A 124 11.26 -0.32 11.60
N LYS A 125 12.04 -1.34 11.26
CA LYS A 125 12.83 -1.37 10.04
C LYS A 125 11.92 -1.25 8.80
N GLU A 126 10.81 -1.97 8.80
CA GLU A 126 9.82 -1.95 7.72
C GLU A 126 9.17 -0.59 7.59
N GLY A 127 8.85 0.06 8.69
CA GLY A 127 8.29 1.42 8.70
C GLY A 127 9.26 2.44 8.14
N GLU A 128 10.54 2.32 8.41
CA GLU A 128 11.59 3.16 7.83
C GLU A 128 11.68 2.94 6.31
N ILE A 129 11.65 1.69 5.87
CA ILE A 129 11.63 1.36 4.43
C ILE A 129 10.42 2.00 3.75
N ILE A 130 9.24 1.90 4.37
CA ILE A 130 8.00 2.50 3.85
C ILE A 130 8.13 4.02 3.73
N ASP A 131 8.65 4.69 4.77
CA ASP A 131 8.88 6.13 4.72
C ASP A 131 9.80 6.51 3.55
N ASN A 132 10.85 5.74 3.31
CA ASN A 132 11.78 5.97 2.21
C ASN A 132 11.11 5.75 0.83
N ILE A 133 10.20 4.78 0.72
CA ILE A 133 9.42 4.57 -0.51
C ILE A 133 8.58 5.82 -0.82
N PHE A 134 7.86 6.35 0.16
CA PHE A 134 7.05 7.55 -0.02
C PHE A 134 7.90 8.76 -0.37
N GLU A 135 9.04 8.94 0.29
CA GLU A 135 9.95 10.04 -0.01
C GLU A 135 10.47 9.96 -1.45
N CYS A 136 10.86 8.78 -1.92
CA CYS A 136 11.31 8.58 -3.30
C CYS A 136 10.21 8.92 -4.30
N MET A 137 8.98 8.45 -4.05
CA MET A 137 7.85 8.69 -4.94
C MET A 137 7.42 10.16 -4.96
N GLU A 138 7.55 10.86 -3.83
CA GLU A 138 7.23 12.30 -3.74
C GLU A 138 8.24 13.17 -4.49
N LYS A 139 9.53 12.90 -4.30
CA LYS A 139 10.62 13.74 -4.81
C LYS A 139 10.94 13.46 -6.27
N GLU A 140 10.74 12.24 -6.73
CA GLU A 140 11.08 11.82 -8.10
C GLU A 140 12.49 12.23 -8.53
N SER A 141 13.46 12.14 -7.60
CA SER A 141 14.86 12.43 -7.89
C SER A 141 15.41 11.48 -8.94
N TYR A 142 16.49 11.88 -9.63
CA TYR A 142 17.08 11.04 -10.66
C TYR A 142 17.36 9.62 -10.10
N GLY A 143 16.86 8.61 -10.80
CA GLY A 143 17.02 7.20 -10.38
C GLY A 143 16.00 6.73 -9.34
N TYR A 144 14.97 7.51 -9.02
CA TYR A 144 13.98 7.13 -8.01
C TYR A 144 13.26 5.83 -8.33
N THR A 145 13.09 5.50 -9.61
CA THR A 145 12.44 4.25 -10.01
C THR A 145 13.24 3.03 -9.56
N PHE A 146 14.58 3.09 -9.65
CA PHE A 146 15.45 2.03 -9.14
C PHE A 146 15.38 1.92 -7.62
N THR A 147 15.44 3.04 -6.94
CA THR A 147 15.42 3.08 -5.47
C THR A 147 14.10 2.58 -4.93
N THR A 148 12.98 3.02 -5.50
CA THR A 148 11.64 2.58 -5.11
C THR A 148 11.48 1.09 -5.30
N THR A 149 11.88 0.56 -6.46
CA THR A 149 11.79 -0.88 -6.75
C THR A 149 12.65 -1.68 -5.78
N GLY A 150 13.88 -1.23 -5.49
CA GLY A 150 14.77 -1.89 -4.54
C GLY A 150 14.20 -1.90 -3.12
N LEU A 151 13.58 -0.80 -2.68
CA LEU A 151 12.94 -0.70 -1.37
C LEU A 151 11.72 -1.64 -1.27
N LEU A 152 10.93 -1.76 -2.33
CA LEU A 152 9.81 -2.71 -2.36
C LEU A 152 10.30 -4.16 -2.26
N TRP A 153 11.43 -4.50 -2.92
CA TRP A 153 12.07 -5.80 -2.75
C TRP A 153 12.49 -6.06 -1.31
N GLN A 154 13.08 -5.07 -0.64
CA GLN A 154 13.47 -5.18 0.76
C GLN A 154 12.25 -5.37 1.67
N LEU A 155 11.18 -4.64 1.41
CA LEU A 155 9.94 -4.74 2.18
C LEU A 155 9.30 -6.12 2.03
N ALA A 156 9.33 -6.70 0.82
CA ALA A 156 8.77 -8.02 0.55
C ALA A 156 9.53 -9.14 1.28
N GLY A 157 10.81 -8.93 1.55
CA GLY A 157 11.62 -9.89 2.29
C GLY A 157 11.34 -9.85 3.78
#